data_7b3ad67e3cd30086801708ea8ea3b258
#
_entry.id   7b3ad67e3cd30086801708ea8ea3b258
#
_cell.length_a   1.000
_cell.length_b   1.000
_cell.length_c   1.000
_cell.angle_alpha   90.00
_cell.angle_beta   90.00
_cell.angle_gamma   90.00
#
_symmetry.space_group_name_H-M   'P 1'
#
loop_
_entity.id
_entity.type
_entity.pdbx_description
1 polymer ?
#
loop_
_entity_poly.entity_id
_entity_poly.type
_entity_poly.pdbx_seq_one_letter_code
_entity_poly.pdbx_strand_id
1 'polypeptide(L)'
;MNTRGILALKLIKDPYPFLHTNIIGTYALIEACRKYDVRYHHVSTDEVYGDLPLREDLPGKGEGVGEKFTAETPYNPSSPYSSTKAGSDLLVKAWVRSFGLKATISNCSNNYGPYQHIEKFIPRQITNVLSGITPKLYGEGKNVRDWIHTEDHSSAVWTILTKGRIGETYLIGADGEEDNKTVIELILELMGKDKNAYEHVNDRAGHDLRYAIDASKLRNELGWKPQFTNFRQGLADTIRWYEENESWWKEQKEEVEANYAKNGQ
;
A
#
# COMPACT_ATOMS: atom_id res chain seq x y z
N MET A 1 -9.51 8.73 11.32
CA MET A 1 -9.11 7.71 12.34
C MET A 1 -7.71 7.25 11.99
N ASN A 2 -6.75 7.65 12.81
CA ASN A 2 -5.35 7.25 12.65
C ASN A 2 -5.23 5.79 13.10
N THR A 3 -5.32 4.83 12.18
CA THR A 3 -4.86 3.48 12.45
C THR A 3 -3.34 3.58 12.56
N ARG A 4 -2.84 3.73 13.79
CA ARG A 4 -1.41 3.59 14.07
C ARG A 4 -0.96 2.30 13.42
N GLY A 5 0.02 2.42 12.53
CA GLY A 5 0.53 1.32 11.77
C GLY A 5 0.84 0.14 12.70
N ILE A 6 0.23 -0.98 12.41
CA ILE A 6 0.53 -2.22 13.12
C ILE A 6 1.56 -2.93 12.27
N LEU A 7 2.76 -3.10 12.81
CA LEU A 7 3.88 -3.78 12.18
C LEU A 7 3.46 -5.09 11.51
N ALA A 8 3.93 -5.32 10.29
CA ALA A 8 3.66 -6.56 9.54
C ALA A 8 3.93 -7.83 10.36
N LEU A 9 4.89 -7.79 11.30
CA LEU A 9 5.22 -8.89 12.20
C LEU A 9 4.27 -9.05 13.39
N LYS A 10 3.63 -7.96 13.86
CA LYS A 10 2.52 -8.05 14.81
C LYS A 10 1.32 -8.78 14.20
N LEU A 11 1.15 -8.66 12.88
CA LEU A 11 0.12 -9.34 12.08
C LEU A 11 0.12 -10.86 12.26
N ILE A 12 1.30 -11.47 12.31
CA ILE A 12 1.45 -12.93 12.41
C ILE A 12 1.28 -13.38 13.86
N LYS A 13 1.63 -12.54 14.84
CA LYS A 13 1.57 -12.88 16.27
C LYS A 13 0.19 -12.66 16.90
N ASP A 14 -0.51 -11.61 16.48
CA ASP A 14 -1.85 -11.28 16.97
C ASP A 14 -2.71 -10.67 15.83
N PRO A 15 -3.45 -11.48 15.08
CA PRO A 15 -4.31 -11.01 13.99
C PRO A 15 -5.62 -10.38 14.47
N TYR A 16 -6.00 -10.51 15.74
CA TYR A 16 -7.28 -10.03 16.27
C TYR A 16 -7.53 -8.53 16.04
N PRO A 17 -6.55 -7.61 16.22
CA PRO A 17 -6.76 -6.19 15.95
C PRO A 17 -7.20 -5.89 14.52
N PHE A 18 -6.74 -6.69 13.53
CA PHE A 18 -7.17 -6.53 12.13
C PHE A 18 -8.60 -7.00 11.93
N LEU A 19 -8.96 -8.15 12.50
CA LEU A 19 -10.33 -8.63 12.47
C LEU A 19 -11.27 -7.58 13.06
N HIS A 20 -10.95 -7.08 14.25
CA HIS A 20 -11.77 -6.08 14.93
C HIS A 20 -11.86 -4.77 14.14
N THR A 21 -10.73 -4.24 13.65
CA THR A 21 -10.73 -2.96 12.95
C THR A 21 -11.31 -3.07 11.54
N ASN A 22 -10.86 -4.06 10.75
CA ASN A 22 -11.23 -4.16 9.34
C ASN A 22 -12.64 -4.72 9.14
N ILE A 23 -13.07 -5.67 9.98
CA ILE A 23 -14.41 -6.28 9.84
C ILE A 23 -15.43 -5.54 10.71
N ILE A 24 -15.24 -5.51 12.03
CA ILE A 24 -16.23 -4.90 12.94
C ILE A 24 -16.26 -3.38 12.78
N GLY A 25 -15.11 -2.74 12.60
CA GLY A 25 -15.04 -1.30 12.33
C GLY A 25 -15.72 -0.92 11.01
N THR A 26 -15.53 -1.71 9.94
CA THR A 26 -16.23 -1.49 8.67
C THR A 26 -17.72 -1.67 8.85
N TYR A 27 -18.19 -2.74 9.52
CA TYR A 27 -19.60 -2.94 9.84
C TYR A 27 -20.22 -1.73 10.54
N ALA A 28 -19.56 -1.21 11.57
CA ALA A 28 -20.05 -0.04 12.30
C ALA A 28 -20.21 1.21 11.42
N LEU A 29 -19.23 1.43 10.50
CA LEU A 29 -19.26 2.57 9.58
C LEU A 29 -20.35 2.44 8.51
N ILE A 30 -20.48 1.27 7.88
CA ILE A 30 -21.49 1.07 6.82
C ILE A 30 -22.92 1.11 7.40
N GLU A 31 -23.15 0.63 8.62
CA GLU A 31 -24.45 0.77 9.31
C GLU A 31 -24.75 2.23 9.67
N ALA A 32 -23.75 2.99 10.13
CA ALA A 32 -23.93 4.42 10.35
C ALA A 32 -24.25 5.16 9.05
N CYS A 33 -23.50 4.90 7.97
CA CYS A 33 -23.76 5.49 6.65
C CYS A 33 -25.13 5.13 6.11
N ARG A 34 -25.58 3.86 6.26
CA ARG A 34 -26.92 3.41 5.90
C ARG A 34 -28.00 4.14 6.69
N LYS A 35 -27.83 4.25 8.01
CA LYS A 35 -28.79 4.89 8.90
C LYS A 35 -28.99 6.39 8.60
N TYR A 36 -27.93 7.08 8.25
CA TYR A 36 -27.94 8.55 8.02
C TYR A 36 -27.94 8.93 6.53
N ASP A 37 -28.08 7.95 5.62
CA ASP A 37 -28.06 8.13 4.17
C ASP A 37 -26.80 8.88 3.67
N VAL A 38 -25.64 8.56 4.23
CA VAL A 38 -24.36 9.17 3.87
C VAL A 38 -23.64 8.33 2.83
N ARG A 39 -23.11 8.96 1.78
CA ARG A 39 -22.23 8.28 0.81
C ARG A 39 -20.95 7.82 1.49
N TYR A 40 -20.55 6.59 1.25
CA TYR A 40 -19.38 5.94 1.84
C TYR A 40 -18.36 5.58 0.75
N HIS A 41 -17.09 5.78 1.05
CA HIS A 41 -16.01 5.24 0.23
C HIS A 41 -15.11 4.34 1.08
N HIS A 42 -14.94 3.09 0.63
CA HIS A 42 -14.11 2.10 1.31
C HIS A 42 -12.72 2.05 0.66
N VAL A 43 -11.71 2.44 1.42
CA VAL A 43 -10.31 2.34 0.99
C VAL A 43 -9.77 0.96 1.37
N SER A 44 -9.41 0.17 0.36
CA SER A 44 -8.84 -1.17 0.50
C SER A 44 -7.45 -1.25 -0.14
N THR A 45 -6.98 -2.43 -0.45
CA THR A 45 -5.62 -2.73 -0.90
C THR A 45 -5.63 -3.73 -2.04
N ASP A 46 -4.63 -3.72 -2.89
CA ASP A 46 -4.36 -4.74 -3.91
C ASP A 46 -4.01 -6.11 -3.33
N GLU A 47 -3.51 -6.16 -2.10
CA GLU A 47 -3.19 -7.41 -1.40
C GLU A 47 -4.40 -8.38 -1.28
N VAL A 48 -5.63 -7.89 -1.46
CA VAL A 48 -6.83 -8.76 -1.47
C VAL A 48 -6.88 -9.72 -2.65
N TYR A 49 -6.15 -9.43 -3.72
CA TYR A 49 -6.10 -10.25 -4.93
C TYR A 49 -5.05 -11.37 -4.86
N GLY A 50 -4.14 -11.33 -3.87
CA GLY A 50 -3.07 -12.30 -3.70
C GLY A 50 -1.80 -11.91 -4.45
N ASP A 51 -1.09 -12.90 -4.96
CA ASP A 51 0.24 -12.78 -5.54
C ASP A 51 0.23 -12.97 -7.06
N LEU A 52 1.09 -12.24 -7.76
CA LEU A 52 1.37 -12.41 -9.18
C LEU A 52 2.78 -12.99 -9.38
N PRO A 53 3.01 -13.80 -10.43
CA PRO A 53 4.34 -14.25 -10.79
C PRO A 53 5.23 -13.07 -11.18
N LEU A 54 6.55 -13.22 -10.98
CA LEU A 54 7.52 -12.25 -11.49
C LEU A 54 7.46 -12.22 -13.02
N ARG A 55 7.71 -11.04 -13.61
CA ARG A 55 7.68 -10.90 -15.09
C ARG A 55 8.67 -11.78 -15.80
N GLU A 56 9.83 -12.04 -15.19
CA GLU A 56 10.86 -12.92 -15.72
C GLU A 56 10.43 -14.39 -15.82
N ASP A 57 9.44 -14.80 -15.03
CA ASP A 57 8.88 -16.15 -15.00
C ASP A 57 7.72 -16.33 -16.01
N LEU A 58 7.31 -15.26 -16.70
CA LEU A 58 6.20 -15.29 -17.64
C LEU A 58 6.68 -15.64 -19.07
N PRO A 59 5.91 -16.41 -19.83
CA PRO A 59 6.18 -16.63 -21.25
C PRO A 59 6.13 -15.30 -22.04
N GLY A 60 7.14 -15.00 -22.84
CA GLY A 60 7.16 -13.81 -23.68
C GLY A 60 7.75 -12.56 -23.02
N LYS A 61 8.81 -12.73 -22.25
CA LYS A 61 9.56 -11.67 -21.54
C LYS A 61 9.70 -10.36 -22.34
N GLY A 62 9.14 -9.27 -21.81
CA GLY A 62 9.26 -7.94 -22.41
C GLY A 62 8.46 -6.88 -21.66
N GLU A 63 8.74 -5.59 -21.93
CA GLU A 63 7.96 -4.47 -21.42
C GLU A 63 6.49 -4.63 -21.82
N GLY A 64 5.58 -4.49 -20.84
CA GLY A 64 4.14 -4.61 -21.05
C GLY A 64 3.57 -6.02 -20.99
N VAL A 65 4.38 -7.06 -20.86
CA VAL A 65 3.91 -8.45 -20.69
C VAL A 65 3.77 -8.75 -19.20
N GLY A 66 2.59 -9.14 -18.78
CA GLY A 66 2.31 -9.60 -17.41
C GLY A 66 0.87 -9.32 -17.01
N GLU A 67 0.27 -10.28 -16.33
CA GLU A 67 -1.02 -10.07 -15.68
C GLU A 67 -0.95 -8.92 -14.70
N LYS A 68 -2.03 -8.13 -14.67
CA LYS A 68 -2.32 -7.11 -13.65
C LYS A 68 -3.64 -7.44 -13.00
N PHE A 69 -3.79 -7.08 -11.74
CA PHE A 69 -5.08 -7.16 -11.07
C PHE A 69 -6.07 -6.17 -11.70
N THR A 70 -7.29 -6.63 -11.92
CA THR A 70 -8.44 -5.83 -12.33
C THR A 70 -9.52 -5.87 -11.25
N ALA A 71 -10.57 -5.06 -11.37
CA ALA A 71 -11.69 -5.09 -10.43
C ALA A 71 -12.47 -6.42 -10.46
N GLU A 72 -12.30 -7.22 -11.51
CA GLU A 72 -12.92 -8.53 -11.75
C GLU A 72 -12.04 -9.69 -11.27
N THR A 73 -10.77 -9.44 -10.92
CA THR A 73 -9.85 -10.46 -10.40
C THR A 73 -10.44 -11.05 -9.11
N PRO A 74 -10.55 -12.39 -8.98
CA PRO A 74 -11.00 -13.01 -7.75
C PRO A 74 -10.10 -12.71 -6.57
N TYR A 75 -10.68 -12.50 -5.37
CA TYR A 75 -9.92 -12.34 -4.15
C TYR A 75 -9.23 -13.64 -3.76
N ASN A 76 -7.92 -13.55 -3.49
CA ASN A 76 -7.07 -14.67 -3.06
C ASN A 76 -6.01 -14.20 -2.04
N PRO A 77 -6.42 -13.57 -0.91
CA PRO A 77 -5.50 -12.96 0.04
C PRO A 77 -4.59 -13.99 0.72
N SER A 78 -3.30 -13.64 0.90
CA SER A 78 -2.26 -14.51 1.43
C SER A 78 -1.97 -14.28 2.93
N SER A 79 -2.46 -13.20 3.52
CA SER A 79 -2.15 -12.82 4.91
C SER A 79 -3.43 -12.57 5.74
N PRO A 80 -3.35 -12.63 7.10
CA PRO A 80 -4.48 -12.25 7.95
C PRO A 80 -4.97 -10.82 7.70
N TYR A 81 -4.06 -9.89 7.40
CA TYR A 81 -4.42 -8.52 7.03
C TYR A 81 -5.22 -8.48 5.74
N SER A 82 -4.67 -9.01 4.65
CA SER A 82 -5.34 -8.99 3.35
C SER A 82 -6.64 -9.77 3.37
N SER A 83 -6.74 -10.88 4.14
CA SER A 83 -7.97 -11.63 4.34
C SER A 83 -9.06 -10.80 5.03
N THR A 84 -8.70 -10.02 6.06
CA THR A 84 -9.67 -9.15 6.74
C THR A 84 -10.07 -7.94 5.88
N LYS A 85 -9.16 -7.43 5.03
CA LYS A 85 -9.48 -6.39 4.03
C LYS A 85 -10.43 -6.93 2.96
N ALA A 86 -10.17 -8.12 2.40
CA ALA A 86 -11.07 -8.78 1.46
C ALA A 86 -12.46 -9.02 2.08
N GLY A 87 -12.51 -9.46 3.34
CA GLY A 87 -13.75 -9.62 4.09
C GLY A 87 -14.51 -8.29 4.25
N SER A 88 -13.82 -7.19 4.52
CA SER A 88 -14.45 -5.87 4.61
C SER A 88 -14.98 -5.36 3.26
N ASP A 89 -14.27 -5.61 2.16
CA ASP A 89 -14.75 -5.30 0.81
C ASP A 89 -16.03 -6.06 0.48
N LEU A 90 -16.10 -7.36 0.85
CA LEU A 90 -17.27 -8.19 0.66
C LEU A 90 -18.46 -7.71 1.51
N LEU A 91 -18.22 -7.24 2.75
CA LEU A 91 -19.27 -6.62 3.57
C LEU A 91 -19.85 -5.38 2.86
N VAL A 92 -19.00 -4.48 2.37
CA VAL A 92 -19.45 -3.27 1.65
C VAL A 92 -20.28 -3.66 0.41
N LYS A 93 -19.78 -4.60 -0.41
CA LYS A 93 -20.53 -5.12 -1.59
C LYS A 93 -21.89 -5.69 -1.20
N ALA A 94 -21.95 -6.46 -0.12
CA ALA A 94 -23.20 -7.04 0.38
C ALA A 94 -24.18 -5.95 0.84
N TRP A 95 -23.73 -4.92 1.55
CA TRP A 95 -24.57 -3.80 1.98
C TRP A 95 -25.10 -2.95 0.83
N VAL A 96 -24.28 -2.71 -0.19
CA VAL A 96 -24.77 -2.07 -1.42
C VAL A 96 -25.90 -2.89 -2.04
N ARG A 97 -25.67 -4.19 -2.23
CA ARG A 97 -26.66 -5.08 -2.88
C ARG A 97 -27.93 -5.30 -2.07
N SER A 98 -27.81 -5.50 -0.75
CA SER A 98 -28.94 -5.89 0.10
C SER A 98 -29.73 -4.72 0.66
N PHE A 99 -29.06 -3.58 0.90
CA PHE A 99 -29.64 -2.43 1.60
C PHE A 99 -29.59 -1.13 0.81
N GLY A 100 -29.03 -1.14 -0.40
CA GLY A 100 -28.89 0.06 -1.22
C GLY A 100 -27.89 1.08 -0.67
N LEU A 101 -26.88 0.63 0.12
CA LEU A 101 -25.86 1.53 0.64
C LEU A 101 -25.17 2.28 -0.51
N LYS A 102 -25.07 3.59 -0.42
CA LYS A 102 -24.40 4.43 -1.41
C LYS A 102 -22.90 4.35 -1.24
N ALA A 103 -22.27 3.24 -1.61
CA ALA A 103 -20.85 3.02 -1.41
C ALA A 103 -20.07 2.76 -2.71
N THR A 104 -18.78 3.12 -2.68
CA THR A 104 -17.76 2.75 -3.67
C THR A 104 -16.57 2.14 -2.95
N ILE A 105 -15.76 1.34 -3.64
CA ILE A 105 -14.56 0.70 -3.11
C ILE A 105 -13.35 1.11 -3.96
N SER A 106 -12.20 1.30 -3.34
CA SER A 106 -10.92 1.34 -4.05
C SER A 106 -9.93 0.33 -3.47
N ASN A 107 -9.21 -0.36 -4.36
CA ASN A 107 -8.06 -1.19 -4.04
C ASN A 107 -6.82 -0.48 -4.58
N CYS A 108 -5.94 -0.02 -3.70
CA CYS A 108 -4.78 0.76 -4.08
C CYS A 108 -3.48 -0.05 -3.99
N SER A 109 -2.52 0.34 -4.81
CA SER A 109 -1.14 -0.12 -4.76
C SER A 109 -0.35 0.51 -3.60
N ASN A 110 0.94 0.21 -3.52
CA ASN A 110 1.80 0.67 -2.44
C ASN A 110 2.05 2.19 -2.52
N ASN A 111 1.72 2.89 -1.45
CA ASN A 111 1.90 4.34 -1.38
C ASN A 111 3.31 4.71 -0.94
N TYR A 112 3.80 5.86 -1.43
CA TYR A 112 4.98 6.57 -0.92
C TYR A 112 4.73 8.07 -0.94
N GLY A 113 5.41 8.83 -0.09
CA GLY A 113 5.26 10.29 -0.07
C GLY A 113 5.26 10.87 1.34
N PRO A 114 4.99 12.17 1.45
CA PRO A 114 4.86 12.89 2.72
C PRO A 114 3.84 12.28 3.66
N TYR A 115 4.07 12.44 4.97
CA TYR A 115 3.19 12.00 6.06
C TYR A 115 2.94 10.48 6.15
N GLN A 116 3.63 9.65 5.37
CA GLN A 116 3.52 8.21 5.50
C GLN A 116 4.21 7.74 6.79
N HIS A 117 3.56 6.84 7.53
CA HIS A 117 4.09 6.33 8.80
C HIS A 117 5.45 5.64 8.61
N ILE A 118 6.40 5.96 9.47
CA ILE A 118 7.82 5.58 9.36
C ILE A 118 8.11 4.07 9.53
N GLU A 119 7.12 3.25 9.85
CA GLU A 119 7.25 1.79 9.81
C GLU A 119 7.16 1.22 8.39
N LYS A 120 6.61 1.99 7.43
CA LYS A 120 6.49 1.54 6.03
C LYS A 120 7.84 1.54 5.35
N PHE A 121 7.99 0.70 4.32
CA PHE A 121 9.28 0.40 3.71
C PHE A 121 10.07 1.67 3.32
N ILE A 122 9.55 2.50 2.43
CA ILE A 122 10.26 3.71 1.96
C ILE A 122 10.57 4.69 3.10
N PRO A 123 9.62 5.16 3.91
CA PRO A 123 9.94 6.09 4.99
C PRO A 123 10.84 5.48 6.08
N ARG A 124 10.76 4.17 6.33
CA ARG A 124 11.68 3.52 7.27
C ARG A 124 13.12 3.60 6.77
N GLN A 125 13.37 3.26 5.49
CA GLN A 125 14.73 3.30 4.95
C GLN A 125 15.28 4.73 4.91
N ILE A 126 14.47 5.73 4.51
CA ILE A 126 14.86 7.14 4.56
C ILE A 126 15.25 7.56 5.98
N THR A 127 14.37 7.31 6.95
CA THR A 127 14.61 7.69 8.36
C THR A 127 15.72 6.87 9.00
N ASN A 128 16.00 5.65 8.54
CA ASN A 128 17.19 4.88 8.93
C ASN A 128 18.45 5.63 8.52
N VAL A 129 18.56 6.00 7.24
CA VAL A 129 19.73 6.76 6.73
C VAL A 129 19.90 8.06 7.49
N LEU A 130 18.84 8.83 7.74
CA LEU A 130 18.86 10.09 8.50
C LEU A 130 19.30 9.90 9.95
N SER A 131 18.99 8.75 10.55
CA SER A 131 19.35 8.40 11.93
C SER A 131 20.70 7.66 12.05
N GLY A 132 21.43 7.46 10.96
CA GLY A 132 22.68 6.70 10.95
C GLY A 132 22.51 5.20 11.15
N ILE A 133 21.30 4.67 10.92
CA ILE A 133 20.97 3.24 11.01
C ILE A 133 21.11 2.64 9.61
N THR A 134 21.74 1.47 9.51
CA THR A 134 21.87 0.77 8.22
C THR A 134 20.49 0.33 7.71
N PRO A 135 20.09 0.70 6.49
CA PRO A 135 18.87 0.24 5.85
C PRO A 135 18.76 -1.27 5.77
N LYS A 136 17.54 -1.80 5.84
CA LYS A 136 17.26 -3.24 5.92
C LYS A 136 16.49 -3.71 4.68
N LEU A 137 16.98 -4.75 4.02
CA LEU A 137 16.33 -5.38 2.86
C LEU A 137 15.91 -6.81 3.19
N TYR A 138 14.63 -7.12 3.03
CA TYR A 138 14.09 -8.45 3.25
C TYR A 138 14.51 -9.41 2.13
N GLY A 139 15.04 -10.58 2.51
CA GLY A 139 15.48 -11.59 1.57
C GLY A 139 16.44 -11.02 0.52
N GLU A 140 16.21 -11.29 -0.75
CA GLU A 140 17.00 -10.75 -1.87
C GLU A 140 16.42 -9.43 -2.44
N GLY A 141 15.29 -8.94 -1.90
CA GLY A 141 14.64 -7.72 -2.34
C GLY A 141 13.92 -7.79 -3.69
N LYS A 142 13.67 -8.99 -4.21
CA LYS A 142 13.02 -9.22 -5.51
C LYS A 142 11.52 -8.94 -5.54
N ASN A 143 10.93 -8.67 -4.39
CA ASN A 143 9.50 -8.38 -4.30
C ASN A 143 9.17 -7.07 -5.03
N VAL A 144 8.32 -7.17 -6.05
CA VAL A 144 7.91 -6.04 -6.90
C VAL A 144 6.63 -5.41 -6.34
N ARG A 145 6.59 -4.10 -6.30
CA ARG A 145 5.42 -3.31 -5.89
C ARG A 145 5.13 -2.24 -6.93
N ASP A 146 3.86 -1.95 -7.15
CA ASP A 146 3.42 -0.80 -7.92
C ASP A 146 3.35 0.41 -6.97
N TRP A 147 4.22 1.38 -7.14
CA TRP A 147 4.37 2.53 -6.26
C TRP A 147 3.56 3.71 -6.75
N ILE A 148 2.73 4.27 -5.86
CA ILE A 148 1.93 5.46 -6.14
C ILE A 148 2.19 6.56 -5.11
N HIS A 149 2.30 7.80 -5.55
CA HIS A 149 2.46 8.93 -4.65
C HIS A 149 1.19 9.17 -3.82
N THR A 150 1.34 9.54 -2.54
CA THR A 150 0.21 9.76 -1.62
C THR A 150 -0.78 10.83 -2.09
N GLU A 151 -0.32 11.87 -2.81
CA GLU A 151 -1.20 12.88 -3.39
C GLU A 151 -2.02 12.32 -4.56
N ASP A 152 -1.43 11.49 -5.41
CA ASP A 152 -2.15 10.82 -6.48
C ASP A 152 -3.20 9.87 -5.92
N HIS A 153 -2.84 9.08 -4.89
CA HIS A 153 -3.81 8.23 -4.22
C HIS A 153 -4.97 9.05 -3.61
N SER A 154 -4.66 10.14 -2.91
CA SER A 154 -5.68 11.00 -2.29
C SER A 154 -6.60 11.65 -3.33
N SER A 155 -6.05 12.10 -4.46
CA SER A 155 -6.82 12.67 -5.58
C SER A 155 -7.72 11.63 -6.25
N ALA A 156 -7.24 10.38 -6.38
CA ALA A 156 -8.03 9.26 -6.89
C ALA A 156 -9.20 8.93 -5.95
N VAL A 157 -8.95 8.80 -4.66
CA VAL A 157 -9.98 8.58 -3.63
C VAL A 157 -11.05 9.66 -3.69
N TRP A 158 -10.65 10.94 -3.76
CA TRP A 158 -11.58 12.05 -3.89
C TRP A 158 -12.42 11.97 -5.17
N THR A 159 -11.78 11.64 -6.28
CA THR A 159 -12.47 11.45 -7.57
C THR A 159 -13.49 10.32 -7.51
N ILE A 160 -13.12 9.17 -6.92
CA ILE A 160 -14.03 8.03 -6.77
C ILE A 160 -15.17 8.36 -5.81
N LEU A 161 -14.87 8.98 -4.66
CA LEU A 161 -15.89 9.38 -3.68
C LEU A 161 -16.94 10.30 -4.31
N THR A 162 -16.53 11.24 -5.15
CA THR A 162 -17.42 12.28 -5.71
C THR A 162 -18.09 11.88 -7.02
N LYS A 163 -17.42 11.10 -7.87
CA LYS A 163 -17.87 10.79 -9.24
C LYS A 163 -18.07 9.29 -9.50
N GLY A 164 -17.51 8.41 -8.68
CA GLY A 164 -17.58 6.95 -8.88
C GLY A 164 -19.03 6.43 -8.86
N ARG A 165 -19.30 5.43 -9.65
CA ARG A 165 -20.62 4.76 -9.66
C ARG A 165 -20.81 3.94 -8.39
N ILE A 166 -21.97 4.06 -7.78
CA ILE A 166 -22.33 3.28 -6.58
C ILE A 166 -22.25 1.78 -6.87
N GLY A 167 -21.64 1.05 -5.94
CA GLY A 167 -21.44 -0.40 -6.04
C GLY A 167 -20.16 -0.82 -6.75
N GLU A 168 -19.47 0.11 -7.43
CA GLU A 168 -18.28 -0.20 -8.21
C GLU A 168 -17.00 -0.21 -7.37
N THR A 169 -16.08 -1.07 -7.81
CA THR A 169 -14.70 -1.11 -7.33
C THR A 169 -13.78 -0.47 -8.39
N TYR A 170 -12.88 0.39 -7.94
CA TYR A 170 -11.85 1.04 -8.78
C TYR A 170 -10.47 0.71 -8.24
N LEU A 171 -9.56 0.30 -9.12
CA LEU A 171 -8.17 0.08 -8.76
C LEU A 171 -7.39 1.38 -8.94
N ILE A 172 -6.50 1.67 -7.97
CA ILE A 172 -5.69 2.88 -7.95
C ILE A 172 -4.21 2.50 -8.02
N GLY A 173 -3.59 2.72 -9.20
CA GLY A 173 -2.17 2.48 -9.46
C GLY A 173 -1.60 3.49 -10.43
N ALA A 174 -0.28 3.62 -10.45
CA ALA A 174 0.44 4.58 -11.28
C ALA A 174 1.37 3.95 -12.33
N ASP A 175 1.29 2.64 -12.53
CA ASP A 175 2.20 1.85 -13.40
C ASP A 175 3.68 1.96 -12.95
N GLY A 176 3.91 2.14 -11.63
CA GLY A 176 5.20 2.37 -11.00
C GLY A 176 5.83 1.11 -10.42
N GLU A 177 5.87 0.00 -11.18
CA GLU A 177 6.40 -1.27 -10.72
C GLU A 177 7.93 -1.20 -10.55
N GLU A 178 8.41 -1.35 -9.29
CA GLU A 178 9.82 -1.44 -8.93
C GLU A 178 10.03 -2.50 -7.85
N ASP A 179 11.15 -3.22 -7.91
CA ASP A 179 11.53 -4.15 -6.85
C ASP A 179 12.13 -3.42 -5.63
N ASN A 180 12.03 -4.06 -4.46
CA ASN A 180 12.49 -3.47 -3.20
C ASN A 180 13.98 -3.16 -3.18
N LYS A 181 14.81 -3.95 -3.89
CA LYS A 181 16.25 -3.72 -4.00
C LYS A 181 16.53 -2.44 -4.79
N THR A 182 15.91 -2.29 -5.96
CA THR A 182 16.01 -1.08 -6.78
C THR A 182 15.60 0.15 -5.97
N VAL A 183 14.50 0.06 -5.21
CA VAL A 183 14.02 1.17 -4.39
C VAL A 183 15.03 1.55 -3.29
N ILE A 184 15.60 0.60 -2.56
CA ILE A 184 16.56 0.90 -1.47
C ILE A 184 17.87 1.46 -2.04
N GLU A 185 18.37 0.93 -3.15
CA GLU A 185 19.55 1.43 -3.85
C GLU A 185 19.34 2.88 -4.32
N LEU A 186 18.14 3.18 -4.84
CA LEU A 186 17.77 4.53 -5.28
C LEU A 186 17.67 5.52 -4.10
N ILE A 187 17.13 5.10 -2.95
CA ILE A 187 17.11 5.91 -1.73
C ILE A 187 18.55 6.27 -1.32
N LEU A 188 19.42 5.26 -1.25
CA LEU A 188 20.83 5.47 -0.87
C LEU A 188 21.56 6.41 -1.84
N GLU A 189 21.38 6.20 -3.14
CA GLU A 189 21.97 7.07 -4.17
C GLU A 189 21.51 8.53 -4.03
N LEU A 190 20.19 8.75 -3.90
CA LEU A 190 19.61 10.09 -3.76
C LEU A 190 20.04 10.79 -2.46
N MET A 191 20.37 10.03 -1.41
CA MET A 191 20.90 10.55 -0.15
C MET A 191 22.44 10.61 -0.11
N GLY A 192 23.12 10.43 -1.25
CA GLY A 192 24.58 10.53 -1.37
C GLY A 192 25.36 9.44 -0.63
N LYS A 193 24.76 8.25 -0.47
CA LYS A 193 25.38 7.08 0.15
C LYS A 193 25.81 6.06 -0.91
N ASP A 194 26.68 5.12 -0.51
CA ASP A 194 26.95 3.95 -1.35
C ASP A 194 25.63 3.15 -1.53
N LYS A 195 25.28 2.86 -2.77
CA LYS A 195 24.06 2.12 -3.11
C LYS A 195 23.99 0.73 -2.48
N ASN A 196 25.13 0.17 -2.07
CA ASN A 196 25.20 -1.13 -1.39
C ASN A 196 25.22 -1.01 0.14
N ALA A 197 25.08 0.19 0.71
CA ALA A 197 25.12 0.43 2.15
C ALA A 197 23.82 0.01 2.86
N TYR A 198 23.35 -1.20 2.61
CA TYR A 198 22.22 -1.85 3.29
C TYR A 198 22.60 -3.26 3.73
N GLU A 199 21.83 -3.84 4.62
CA GLU A 199 22.01 -5.23 5.04
C GLU A 199 20.76 -6.08 4.74
N HIS A 200 21.01 -7.34 4.38
CA HIS A 200 19.94 -8.31 4.18
C HIS A 200 19.44 -8.84 5.52
N VAL A 201 18.13 -8.88 5.69
CA VAL A 201 17.46 -9.52 6.83
C VAL A 201 16.60 -10.67 6.33
N ASN A 202 16.25 -11.60 7.25
CA ASN A 202 15.40 -12.73 6.92
C ASN A 202 14.09 -12.26 6.29
N ASP A 203 13.66 -12.95 5.23
CA ASP A 203 12.37 -12.66 4.63
C ASP A 203 11.22 -13.08 5.55
N ARG A 204 10.09 -12.44 5.39
CA ARG A 204 8.90 -12.69 6.20
C ARG A 204 8.03 -13.79 5.59
N ALA A 205 7.42 -14.62 6.41
CA ALA A 205 6.47 -15.63 5.95
C ALA A 205 5.28 -14.98 5.21
N GLY A 206 4.89 -15.55 4.07
CA GLY A 206 3.78 -15.07 3.26
C GLY A 206 4.06 -13.71 2.58
N HIS A 207 5.30 -13.44 2.25
CA HIS A 207 5.70 -12.23 1.53
C HIS A 207 5.43 -12.40 0.04
N ASP A 208 4.35 -11.80 -0.45
CA ASP A 208 3.96 -11.87 -1.86
C ASP A 208 5.05 -11.32 -2.78
N LEU A 209 5.22 -11.97 -3.94
CA LEU A 209 6.30 -11.67 -4.88
C LEU A 209 6.03 -10.39 -5.66
N ARG A 210 4.83 -10.25 -6.24
CA ARG A 210 4.53 -9.13 -7.13
C ARG A 210 3.10 -8.66 -7.00
N TYR A 211 2.95 -7.33 -6.95
CA TYR A 211 1.67 -6.63 -7.13
C TYR A 211 1.76 -5.71 -8.34
N ALA A 212 0.74 -5.75 -9.18
CA ALA A 212 0.58 -4.84 -10.31
C ALA A 212 -0.91 -4.60 -10.56
N ILE A 213 -1.28 -3.35 -10.80
CA ILE A 213 -2.67 -2.92 -10.91
C ILE A 213 -2.98 -2.37 -12.29
N ASP A 214 -4.13 -2.75 -12.84
CA ASP A 214 -4.74 -2.08 -13.98
C ASP A 214 -5.71 -0.98 -13.51
N ALA A 215 -5.28 0.26 -13.56
CA ALA A 215 -6.08 1.43 -13.21
C ALA A 215 -6.90 1.99 -14.41
N SER A 216 -6.99 1.28 -15.52
CA SER A 216 -7.65 1.75 -16.75
C SER A 216 -9.12 2.11 -16.53
N LYS A 217 -9.86 1.35 -15.71
CA LYS A 217 -11.26 1.65 -15.37
C LYS A 217 -11.39 3.03 -14.72
N LEU A 218 -10.54 3.35 -13.74
CA LEU A 218 -10.53 4.64 -13.08
C LEU A 218 -10.22 5.78 -14.06
N ARG A 219 -9.23 5.56 -14.93
CA ARG A 219 -8.81 6.52 -15.94
C ARG A 219 -9.90 6.76 -16.98
N ASN A 220 -10.50 5.69 -17.51
CA ASN A 220 -11.46 5.77 -18.60
C ASN A 220 -12.84 6.26 -18.16
N GLU A 221 -13.33 5.79 -16.99
CA GLU A 221 -14.67 6.17 -16.52
C GLU A 221 -14.70 7.53 -15.83
N LEU A 222 -13.67 7.87 -15.05
CA LEU A 222 -13.67 9.06 -14.19
C LEU A 222 -12.69 10.14 -14.64
N GLY A 223 -11.87 9.88 -15.66
CA GLY A 223 -10.91 10.84 -16.22
C GLY A 223 -9.72 11.13 -15.30
N TRP A 224 -9.52 10.34 -14.23
CA TRP A 224 -8.39 10.53 -13.33
C TRP A 224 -7.06 10.11 -13.98
N LYS A 225 -6.00 10.86 -13.68
CA LYS A 225 -4.62 10.54 -14.10
C LYS A 225 -3.64 10.86 -12.99
N PRO A 226 -2.62 10.01 -12.74
CA PRO A 226 -1.56 10.33 -11.81
C PRO A 226 -0.74 11.53 -12.33
N GLN A 227 -0.24 12.34 -11.40
CA GLN A 227 0.64 13.49 -11.69
C GLN A 227 2.11 13.14 -11.41
N PHE A 228 2.37 12.27 -10.43
CA PHE A 228 3.70 11.84 -10.02
C PHE A 228 4.11 10.56 -10.77
N THR A 229 4.35 10.68 -12.09
CA THR A 229 4.69 9.54 -12.96
C THR A 229 6.19 9.26 -13.03
N ASN A 230 7.04 10.17 -12.55
CA ASN A 230 8.48 9.96 -12.42
C ASN A 230 8.81 9.54 -10.99
N PHE A 231 8.95 8.22 -10.77
CA PHE A 231 9.21 7.65 -9.44
C PHE A 231 10.48 8.22 -8.80
N ARG A 232 11.58 8.34 -9.56
CA ARG A 232 12.84 8.92 -9.06
C ARG A 232 12.66 10.34 -8.52
N GLN A 233 11.94 11.19 -9.25
CA GLN A 233 11.68 12.57 -8.82
C GLN A 233 10.77 12.59 -7.59
N GLY A 234 9.67 11.83 -7.60
CA GLY A 234 8.76 11.75 -6.46
C GLY A 234 9.44 11.21 -5.20
N LEU A 235 10.37 10.24 -5.35
CA LEU A 235 11.16 9.72 -4.25
C LEU A 235 12.15 10.77 -3.71
N ALA A 236 12.81 11.55 -4.57
CA ALA A 236 13.70 12.64 -4.16
C ALA A 236 12.93 13.72 -3.37
N ASP A 237 11.74 14.09 -3.82
CA ASP A 237 10.88 15.05 -3.11
C ASP A 237 10.38 14.48 -1.77
N THR A 238 10.10 13.18 -1.72
CA THR A 238 9.76 12.47 -0.48
C THR A 238 10.92 12.49 0.51
N ILE A 239 12.14 12.18 0.07
CA ILE A 239 13.34 12.23 0.92
C ILE A 239 13.51 13.62 1.51
N ARG A 240 13.46 14.67 0.67
CA ARG A 240 13.56 16.07 1.12
C ARG A 240 12.52 16.40 2.17
N TRP A 241 11.27 15.93 1.98
CA TRP A 241 10.23 16.16 2.98
C TRP A 241 10.59 15.54 4.34
N TYR A 242 11.12 14.31 4.40
CA TYR A 242 11.54 13.68 5.66
C TYR A 242 12.75 14.40 6.29
N GLU A 243 13.67 14.92 5.50
CA GLU A 243 14.80 15.75 5.97
C GLU A 243 14.30 17.04 6.62
N GLU A 244 13.36 17.74 5.99
CA GLU A 244 12.83 19.03 6.44
C GLU A 244 11.83 18.90 7.61
N ASN A 245 11.26 17.71 7.83
CA ASN A 245 10.21 17.46 8.82
C ASN A 245 10.63 16.44 9.89
N GLU A 246 11.87 16.52 10.37
CA GLU A 246 12.40 15.60 11.38
C GLU A 246 11.53 15.52 12.64
N SER A 247 10.99 16.64 13.10
CA SER A 247 10.11 16.70 14.28
C SER A 247 8.82 15.88 14.14
N TRP A 248 8.36 15.60 12.91
CA TRP A 248 7.15 14.82 12.67
C TRP A 248 7.35 13.32 12.92
N TRP A 249 8.57 12.80 12.69
CA TRP A 249 8.82 11.36 12.74
C TRP A 249 9.82 10.92 13.83
N LYS A 250 10.68 11.81 14.32
CA LYS A 250 11.81 11.46 15.21
C LYS A 250 11.37 10.80 16.51
N GLU A 251 10.34 11.31 17.16
CA GLU A 251 9.83 10.77 18.42
C GLU A 251 9.31 9.33 18.29
N GLN A 252 8.81 8.96 17.11
CA GLN A 252 8.29 7.63 16.84
C GLN A 252 9.38 6.64 16.40
N LYS A 253 10.56 7.15 16.02
CA LYS A 253 11.63 6.34 15.43
C LYS A 253 12.15 5.27 16.38
N GLU A 254 12.42 5.63 17.63
CA GLU A 254 12.92 4.70 18.64
C GLU A 254 11.92 3.57 18.90
N GLU A 255 10.64 3.88 19.04
CA GLU A 255 9.58 2.88 19.23
C GLU A 255 9.48 1.92 18.04
N VAL A 256 9.54 2.45 16.82
CA VAL A 256 9.47 1.66 15.59
C VAL A 256 10.66 0.70 15.51
N GLU A 257 11.90 1.17 15.69
CA GLU A 257 13.08 0.30 15.62
C GLU A 257 13.13 -0.70 16.79
N ALA A 258 12.75 -0.31 18.00
CA ALA A 258 12.65 -1.24 19.12
C ALA A 258 11.63 -2.38 18.85
N ASN A 259 10.54 -2.07 18.16
CA ASN A 259 9.56 -3.08 17.74
C ASN A 259 10.11 -4.02 16.67
N TYR A 260 10.90 -3.53 15.72
CA TYR A 260 11.58 -4.36 14.72
C TYR A 260 12.63 -5.27 15.38
N ALA A 261 13.48 -4.73 16.26
CA ALA A 261 14.51 -5.49 16.98
C ALA A 261 13.93 -6.64 17.82
N LYS A 262 12.79 -6.42 18.51
CA LYS A 262 12.07 -7.48 19.26
C LYS A 262 11.61 -8.64 18.39
N ASN A 263 11.56 -8.46 17.10
CA ASN A 263 11.14 -9.46 16.11
C ASN A 263 12.31 -10.01 15.29
N GLY A 264 13.55 -9.69 15.66
CA GLY A 264 14.77 -10.21 15.01
C GLY A 264 15.08 -9.53 13.68
N GLN A 265 14.73 -8.25 13.56
CA GLN A 265 14.90 -7.48 12.32
C GLN A 265 15.51 -6.11 12.57
#